data_11aaa44b2ea997af956130d749e4c60a
#
_entry.id   11aaa44b2ea997af956130d749e4c60a
#
_cell.length_a   1.000
_cell.length_b   1.000
_cell.length_c   1.000
_cell.angle_alpha   90.00
_cell.angle_beta   90.00
_cell.angle_gamma   90.00
#
_symmetry.space_group_name_H-M   'P 1'
#
loop_
_entity.id
_entity.type
_entity.pdbx_description
1 polymer ?
#
loop_
_entity_poly.entity_id
_entity_poly.type
_entity_poly.pdbx_seq_one_letter_code
_entity_poly.pdbx_strand_id
1 'polypeptide(L)'
;PYERALAYYKREDYESVVEILEPLIKRKESNELIYQLLGNSYDFLERKEEAISIYDEGLEKFPDSGRLYFERGLSESDRDNNRIAMSYWEKGIKNDPAYHNNYYGLALYYARTPERVWAVHYGEIFLNLSTDVKKNMEISENLYETYTGALLQENRPYGEIEFTGIKLITESDIDLEFLPFQIAFQKVFQKAFLKNFDSTQNKLTIKDLYNIRKDFVLIWFEKGLDTVFKNVVIDFHKKL
;
A
#
# COMPACT_ATOMS: atom_id res chain seq x y z
N PRO A 1 14.48 -13.75 26.76
CA PRO A 1 13.45 -12.79 27.19
C PRO A 1 12.41 -12.54 26.09
N TYR A 2 12.83 -12.29 24.85
CA TYR A 2 11.91 -12.00 23.71
C TYR A 2 10.89 -13.12 23.47
N GLU A 3 11.31 -14.38 23.37
CA GLU A 3 10.41 -15.53 23.17
C GLU A 3 9.35 -15.66 24.29
N ARG A 4 9.76 -15.35 25.53
CA ARG A 4 8.83 -15.34 26.66
C ARG A 4 7.80 -14.21 26.52
N ALA A 5 8.25 -13.00 26.15
CA ALA A 5 7.36 -11.88 25.90
C ALA A 5 6.40 -12.17 24.73
N LEU A 6 6.90 -12.78 23.65
CA LEU A 6 6.07 -13.19 22.50
C LEU A 6 4.99 -14.22 22.90
N ALA A 7 5.32 -15.13 23.83
CA ALA A 7 4.33 -16.09 24.37
C ALA A 7 3.23 -15.38 25.18
N TYR A 8 3.56 -14.37 25.98
CA TYR A 8 2.56 -13.55 26.66
C TYR A 8 1.74 -12.70 25.68
N TYR A 9 2.38 -12.10 24.68
CA TYR A 9 1.67 -11.34 23.64
C TYR A 9 0.61 -12.18 22.92
N LYS A 10 0.93 -13.43 22.56
CA LYS A 10 -0.02 -14.36 21.94
C LYS A 10 -1.19 -14.76 22.85
N ARG A 11 -1.06 -14.53 24.15
CA ARG A 11 -2.10 -14.76 25.17
C ARG A 11 -2.82 -13.47 25.56
N GLU A 12 -2.52 -12.37 24.84
CA GLU A 12 -3.07 -11.05 25.09
C GLU A 12 -2.73 -10.47 26.48
N ASP A 13 -1.67 -10.99 27.11
CA ASP A 13 -1.15 -10.50 28.39
C ASP A 13 -0.07 -9.45 28.12
N TYR A 14 -0.52 -8.28 27.71
CA TYR A 14 0.36 -7.19 27.25
C TYR A 14 1.14 -6.53 28.40
N GLU A 15 0.60 -6.50 29.61
CA GLU A 15 1.29 -6.02 30.80
C GLU A 15 2.55 -6.85 31.07
N SER A 16 2.46 -8.17 31.01
CA SER A 16 3.62 -9.06 31.18
C SER A 16 4.66 -8.85 30.08
N VAL A 17 4.23 -8.50 28.84
CA VAL A 17 5.15 -8.15 27.76
C VAL A 17 5.94 -6.89 28.12
N VAL A 18 5.27 -5.84 28.58
CA VAL A 18 5.89 -4.57 28.99
C VAL A 18 6.90 -4.80 30.11
N GLU A 19 6.52 -5.53 31.17
CA GLU A 19 7.42 -5.86 32.30
C GLU A 19 8.70 -6.59 31.87
N ILE A 20 8.62 -7.42 30.84
CA ILE A 20 9.76 -8.19 30.33
C ILE A 20 10.64 -7.34 29.40
N LEU A 21 10.05 -6.52 28.52
CA LEU A 21 10.80 -5.86 27.43
C LEU A 21 11.35 -4.49 27.78
N GLU A 22 10.65 -3.69 28.63
CA GLU A 22 11.18 -2.36 29.03
C GLU A 22 12.59 -2.42 29.64
N PRO A 23 12.92 -3.37 30.54
CA PRO A 23 14.29 -3.45 31.08
C PRO A 23 15.34 -3.75 30.03
N LEU A 24 15.00 -4.42 28.91
CA LEU A 24 15.95 -4.72 27.84
C LEU A 24 16.31 -3.45 27.06
N ILE A 25 15.33 -2.59 26.82
CA ILE A 25 15.56 -1.28 26.17
C ILE A 25 16.46 -0.41 27.04
N LYS A 26 16.16 -0.31 28.34
CA LYS A 26 16.96 0.46 29.31
C LYS A 26 18.43 -0.03 29.39
N ARG A 27 18.70 -1.33 29.19
CA ARG A 27 20.03 -1.93 29.17
C ARG A 27 20.73 -1.86 27.81
N LYS A 28 20.06 -1.33 26.78
CA LYS A 28 20.52 -1.32 25.39
C LYS A 28 20.73 -2.73 24.80
N GLU A 29 20.03 -3.72 25.31
CA GLU A 29 20.01 -5.10 24.85
C GLU A 29 18.80 -5.35 23.93
N SER A 30 18.60 -4.48 22.95
CA SER A 30 17.38 -4.45 22.15
C SER A 30 17.68 -4.51 20.65
N ASN A 31 16.73 -5.06 19.91
CA ASN A 31 16.66 -5.03 18.47
C ASN A 31 15.28 -4.49 18.03
N GLU A 32 15.10 -4.30 16.73
CA GLU A 32 13.82 -3.75 16.18
C GLU A 32 12.58 -4.54 16.59
N LEU A 33 12.69 -5.90 16.75
CA LEU A 33 11.56 -6.76 17.14
C LEU A 33 11.11 -6.49 18.59
N ILE A 34 12.04 -6.13 19.47
CA ILE A 34 11.73 -5.74 20.86
C ILE A 34 10.96 -4.43 20.87
N TYR A 35 11.40 -3.44 20.09
CA TYR A 35 10.71 -2.16 19.96
C TYR A 35 9.30 -2.34 19.38
N GLN A 36 9.17 -3.14 18.32
CA GLN A 36 7.87 -3.45 17.74
C GLN A 36 6.93 -4.10 18.77
N LEU A 37 7.38 -5.18 19.40
CA LEU A 37 6.53 -5.95 20.30
C LEU A 37 6.11 -5.15 21.54
N LEU A 38 7.01 -4.32 22.07
CA LEU A 38 6.72 -3.43 23.19
C LEU A 38 5.76 -2.32 22.78
N GLY A 39 6.02 -1.65 21.65
CA GLY A 39 5.13 -0.61 21.12
C GLY A 39 3.73 -1.13 20.86
N ASN A 40 3.60 -2.29 20.17
CA ASN A 40 2.30 -2.92 19.94
C ASN A 40 1.60 -3.27 21.25
N SER A 41 2.34 -3.70 22.30
CA SER A 41 1.75 -3.98 23.61
C SER A 41 1.22 -2.73 24.28
N TYR A 42 1.92 -1.61 24.16
CA TYR A 42 1.39 -0.31 24.64
C TYR A 42 0.15 0.13 23.85
N ASP A 43 0.13 -0.06 22.54
CA ASP A 43 -1.05 0.25 21.71
C ASP A 43 -2.27 -0.56 22.15
N PHE A 44 -2.12 -1.87 22.39
CA PHE A 44 -3.22 -2.71 22.89
C PHE A 44 -3.67 -2.37 24.32
N LEU A 45 -2.79 -1.82 25.14
CA LEU A 45 -3.11 -1.29 26.47
C LEU A 45 -3.70 0.12 26.42
N GLU A 46 -4.00 0.67 25.23
CA GLU A 46 -4.46 2.05 25.00
C GLU A 46 -3.48 3.13 25.53
N ARG A 47 -2.21 2.77 25.70
CA ARG A 47 -1.12 3.62 26.13
C ARG A 47 -0.42 4.23 24.90
N LYS A 48 -1.17 5.02 24.14
CA LYS A 48 -0.79 5.50 22.79
C LYS A 48 0.48 6.35 22.77
N GLU A 49 0.69 7.22 23.77
CA GLU A 49 1.86 8.08 23.84
C GLU A 49 3.15 7.29 24.10
N GLU A 50 3.06 6.26 24.94
CA GLU A 50 4.18 5.35 25.20
C GLU A 50 4.49 4.50 23.96
N ALA A 51 3.48 4.01 23.23
CA ALA A 51 3.68 3.29 21.99
C ALA A 51 4.45 4.14 20.97
N ILE A 52 4.00 5.37 20.73
CA ILE A 52 4.66 6.33 19.85
C ILE A 52 6.10 6.57 20.27
N SER A 53 6.34 6.82 21.56
CA SER A 53 7.69 7.07 22.09
C SER A 53 8.62 5.89 21.85
N ILE A 54 8.12 4.66 22.01
CA ILE A 54 8.90 3.43 21.78
C ILE A 54 9.21 3.23 20.31
N TYR A 55 8.25 3.47 19.40
CA TYR A 55 8.53 3.37 17.97
C TYR A 55 9.52 4.43 17.51
N ASP A 56 9.38 5.68 17.98
CA ASP A 56 10.30 6.77 17.64
C ASP A 56 11.72 6.49 18.17
N GLU A 57 11.89 6.02 19.42
CA GLU A 57 13.18 5.56 19.96
C GLU A 57 13.76 4.39 19.14
N GLY A 58 12.89 3.47 18.73
CA GLY A 58 13.28 2.34 17.87
C GLY A 58 13.80 2.82 16.52
N LEU A 59 13.13 3.78 15.89
CA LEU A 59 13.53 4.36 14.59
C LEU A 59 14.81 5.19 14.67
N GLU A 60 15.11 5.82 15.81
CA GLU A 60 16.41 6.46 16.03
C GLU A 60 17.58 5.45 16.03
N LYS A 61 17.35 4.23 16.54
CA LYS A 61 18.36 3.17 16.61
C LYS A 61 18.40 2.29 15.36
N PHE A 62 17.26 2.09 14.72
CA PHE A 62 17.08 1.24 13.56
C PHE A 62 16.38 2.02 12.43
N PRO A 63 17.06 3.02 11.84
CA PRO A 63 16.46 3.93 10.85
C PRO A 63 16.05 3.23 9.55
N ASP A 64 16.56 2.02 9.30
CA ASP A 64 16.24 1.21 8.12
C ASP A 64 15.12 0.17 8.41
N SER A 65 14.48 0.20 9.58
CA SER A 65 13.46 -0.75 9.94
C SER A 65 12.11 -0.41 9.30
N GLY A 66 11.81 -1.02 8.14
CA GLY A 66 10.49 -0.91 7.50
C GLY A 66 9.35 -1.31 8.43
N ARG A 67 9.62 -2.24 9.35
CA ARG A 67 8.70 -2.72 10.38
C ARG A 67 8.27 -1.60 11.35
N LEU A 68 9.23 -0.88 11.91
CA LEU A 68 8.95 0.19 12.86
C LEU A 68 8.24 1.39 12.18
N TYR A 69 8.60 1.69 10.93
CA TYR A 69 7.86 2.66 10.13
C TYR A 69 6.41 2.26 9.93
N PHE A 70 6.14 0.98 9.70
CA PHE A 70 4.78 0.48 9.53
C PHE A 70 3.94 0.65 10.80
N GLU A 71 4.45 0.19 11.94
CA GLU A 71 3.71 0.29 13.22
C GLU A 71 3.51 1.76 13.63
N ARG A 72 4.54 2.60 13.44
CA ARG A 72 4.42 4.03 13.73
C ARG A 72 3.38 4.72 12.85
N GLY A 73 3.28 4.29 11.57
CA GLY A 73 2.24 4.74 10.66
C GLY A 73 0.85 4.27 11.10
N LEU A 74 0.70 3.02 11.58
CA LEU A 74 -0.56 2.52 12.13
C LEU A 74 -1.02 3.35 13.32
N SER A 75 -0.15 3.64 14.28
CA SER A 75 -0.46 4.50 15.43
C SER A 75 -0.98 5.88 15.01
N GLU A 76 -0.47 6.46 13.92
CA GLU A 76 -1.01 7.72 13.39
C GLU A 76 -2.36 7.53 12.68
N SER A 77 -2.53 6.42 11.95
CA SER A 77 -3.78 6.12 11.26
C SER A 77 -4.93 5.91 12.25
N ASP A 78 -4.68 5.25 13.37
CA ASP A 78 -5.66 5.05 14.44
C ASP A 78 -6.09 6.35 15.13
N ARG A 79 -5.32 7.42 14.93
CA ARG A 79 -5.62 8.79 15.41
C ARG A 79 -6.20 9.68 14.30
N ASP A 80 -6.61 9.11 13.19
CA ASP A 80 -7.06 9.83 11.99
C ASP A 80 -6.01 10.78 11.36
N ASN A 81 -4.74 10.67 11.76
CA ASN A 81 -3.63 11.45 11.21
C ASN A 81 -3.12 10.85 9.90
N ASN A 82 -4.01 10.55 8.99
CA ASN A 82 -3.76 9.78 7.79
C ASN A 82 -2.59 10.30 6.92
N ARG A 83 -2.40 11.63 6.81
CA ARG A 83 -1.28 12.22 6.06
C ARG A 83 0.06 11.89 6.72
N ILE A 84 0.11 11.87 8.06
CA ILE A 84 1.31 11.52 8.81
C ILE A 84 1.58 10.03 8.68
N ALA A 85 0.54 9.18 8.80
CA ALA A 85 0.63 7.74 8.58
C ALA A 85 1.26 7.40 7.22
N MET A 86 0.75 8.00 6.14
CA MET A 86 1.32 7.85 4.79
C MET A 86 2.81 8.20 4.75
N SER A 87 3.20 9.33 5.36
CA SER A 87 4.60 9.76 5.39
C SER A 87 5.52 8.72 6.06
N TYR A 88 5.05 8.03 7.11
CA TYR A 88 5.80 6.95 7.74
C TYR A 88 5.89 5.73 6.82
N TRP A 89 4.79 5.30 6.19
CA TRP A 89 4.81 4.15 5.26
C TRP A 89 5.68 4.41 4.03
N GLU A 90 5.66 5.63 3.47
CA GLU A 90 6.55 6.03 2.37
C GLU A 90 8.03 6.02 2.79
N LYS A 91 8.34 6.50 4.00
CA LYS A 91 9.70 6.38 4.56
C LYS A 91 10.09 4.92 4.76
N GLY A 92 9.16 4.09 5.23
CA GLY A 92 9.37 2.66 5.37
C GLY A 92 9.74 1.99 4.05
N ILE A 93 9.01 2.28 2.97
CA ILE A 93 9.33 1.79 1.62
C ILE A 93 10.71 2.28 1.15
N LYS A 94 11.03 3.54 1.42
CA LYS A 94 12.31 4.11 1.01
C LYS A 94 13.50 3.44 1.69
N ASN A 95 13.39 3.12 2.97
CA ASN A 95 14.49 2.59 3.78
C ASN A 95 14.53 1.05 3.75
N ASP A 96 13.38 0.39 3.68
CA ASP A 96 13.25 -1.07 3.55
C ASP A 96 12.16 -1.43 2.52
N PRO A 97 12.49 -1.41 1.23
CA PRO A 97 11.53 -1.72 0.17
C PRO A 97 11.08 -3.19 0.16
N ALA A 98 11.75 -4.07 0.90
CA ALA A 98 11.36 -5.47 1.01
C ALA A 98 10.26 -5.70 2.07
N TYR A 99 10.08 -4.77 3.00
CA TYR A 99 9.06 -4.90 4.03
C TYR A 99 7.66 -4.54 3.50
N HIS A 100 6.93 -5.56 3.09
CA HIS A 100 5.68 -5.45 2.33
C HIS A 100 4.53 -4.73 3.05
N ASN A 101 4.50 -4.69 4.39
CA ASN A 101 3.38 -4.08 5.10
C ASN A 101 3.25 -2.57 4.89
N ASN A 102 4.33 -1.85 4.55
CA ASN A 102 4.24 -0.43 4.22
C ASN A 102 3.42 -0.20 2.94
N TYR A 103 3.54 -1.09 1.94
CA TYR A 103 2.70 -1.07 0.74
C TYR A 103 1.24 -1.41 1.07
N TYR A 104 1.02 -2.35 2.00
CA TYR A 104 -0.32 -2.68 2.49
C TYR A 104 -1.04 -1.48 3.09
N GLY A 105 -0.38 -0.73 3.99
CA GLY A 105 -0.94 0.48 4.60
C GLY A 105 -1.32 1.53 3.55
N LEU A 106 -0.42 1.79 2.59
CA LEU A 106 -0.68 2.75 1.51
C LEU A 106 -1.80 2.26 0.56
N ALA A 107 -1.85 0.97 0.23
CA ALA A 107 -2.90 0.42 -0.63
C ALA A 107 -4.30 0.63 -0.02
N LEU A 108 -4.47 0.29 1.26
CA LEU A 108 -5.74 0.47 1.97
C LEU A 108 -6.12 1.94 2.12
N TYR A 109 -5.14 2.80 2.36
CA TYR A 109 -5.39 4.23 2.45
C TYR A 109 -5.90 4.79 1.12
N TYR A 110 -5.15 4.58 0.03
CA TYR A 110 -5.49 5.14 -1.27
C TYR A 110 -6.77 4.58 -1.88
N ALA A 111 -7.17 3.34 -1.52
CA ALA A 111 -8.44 2.77 -1.97
C ALA A 111 -9.67 3.57 -1.52
N ARG A 112 -9.54 4.31 -0.42
CA ARG A 112 -10.60 5.17 0.14
C ARG A 112 -10.53 6.62 -0.35
N THR A 113 -9.62 6.93 -1.27
CA THR A 113 -9.41 8.26 -1.82
C THR A 113 -9.78 8.32 -3.32
N PRO A 114 -9.90 9.50 -3.91
CA PRO A 114 -10.03 9.63 -5.36
C PRO A 114 -8.80 9.16 -6.13
N GLU A 115 -7.63 9.07 -5.50
CA GLU A 115 -6.35 8.70 -6.11
C GLU A 115 -6.13 7.18 -6.11
N ARG A 116 -7.09 6.44 -6.67
CA ARG A 116 -7.14 4.97 -6.71
C ARG A 116 -5.99 4.33 -7.50
N VAL A 117 -5.34 5.08 -8.38
CA VAL A 117 -4.12 4.63 -9.08
C VAL A 117 -3.09 4.12 -8.08
N TRP A 118 -2.90 4.83 -6.98
CA TRP A 118 -1.94 4.43 -5.95
C TRP A 118 -2.38 3.20 -5.16
N ALA A 119 -3.70 3.03 -4.94
CA ALA A 119 -4.21 1.80 -4.33
C ALA A 119 -3.86 0.57 -5.18
N VAL A 120 -4.08 0.66 -6.50
CA VAL A 120 -3.73 -0.40 -7.44
C VAL A 120 -2.22 -0.66 -7.39
N HIS A 121 -1.42 0.39 -7.50
CA HIS A 121 0.03 0.30 -7.55
C HIS A 121 0.63 -0.37 -6.31
N TYR A 122 0.32 0.17 -5.12
CA TYR A 122 0.84 -0.39 -3.86
C TYR A 122 0.25 -1.75 -3.53
N GLY A 123 -1.03 -2.00 -3.84
CA GLY A 123 -1.67 -3.28 -3.61
C GLY A 123 -1.06 -4.41 -4.45
N GLU A 124 -0.74 -4.16 -5.71
CA GLU A 124 -0.08 -5.15 -6.56
C GLU A 124 1.36 -5.43 -6.12
N ILE A 125 2.11 -4.41 -5.68
CA ILE A 125 3.44 -4.63 -5.11
C ILE A 125 3.33 -5.48 -3.85
N PHE A 126 2.39 -5.16 -2.96
CA PHE A 126 2.16 -5.93 -1.74
C PHE A 126 1.91 -7.41 -2.05
N LEU A 127 0.99 -7.71 -2.98
CA LEU A 127 0.67 -9.11 -3.35
C LEU A 127 1.86 -9.88 -3.91
N ASN A 128 2.81 -9.20 -4.56
CA ASN A 128 4.03 -9.82 -5.08
C ASN A 128 5.09 -10.09 -3.99
N LEU A 129 5.06 -9.36 -2.89
CA LEU A 129 6.03 -9.48 -1.81
C LEU A 129 5.51 -10.30 -0.62
N SER A 130 4.20 -10.30 -0.41
CA SER A 130 3.56 -10.86 0.79
C SER A 130 3.28 -12.36 0.66
N THR A 131 3.51 -13.09 1.76
CA THR A 131 3.06 -14.48 1.94
C THR A 131 1.91 -14.59 2.94
N ASP A 132 1.40 -13.48 3.46
CA ASP A 132 0.28 -13.44 4.42
C ASP A 132 -1.04 -13.65 3.70
N VAL A 133 -1.60 -14.85 3.80
CA VAL A 133 -2.84 -15.25 3.10
C VAL A 133 -4.01 -14.33 3.45
N LYS A 134 -4.17 -13.93 4.72
CA LYS A 134 -5.30 -13.10 5.16
C LYS A 134 -5.22 -11.70 4.55
N LYS A 135 -4.06 -11.06 4.64
CA LYS A 135 -3.83 -9.75 4.04
C LYS A 135 -3.88 -9.78 2.51
N ASN A 136 -3.40 -10.88 1.89
CA ASN A 136 -3.49 -11.07 0.45
C ASN A 136 -4.94 -11.15 -0.03
N MET A 137 -5.81 -11.85 0.71
CA MET A 137 -7.24 -11.89 0.41
C MET A 137 -7.87 -10.49 0.51
N GLU A 138 -7.60 -9.77 1.59
CA GLU A 138 -8.12 -8.42 1.81
C GLU A 138 -7.68 -7.44 0.70
N ILE A 139 -6.40 -7.44 0.33
CA ILE A 139 -5.90 -6.59 -0.77
C ILE A 139 -6.46 -7.02 -2.13
N SER A 140 -6.61 -8.33 -2.38
CA SER A 140 -7.20 -8.82 -3.63
C SER A 140 -8.65 -8.38 -3.79
N GLU A 141 -9.45 -8.44 -2.73
CA GLU A 141 -10.82 -7.95 -2.70
C GLU A 141 -10.87 -6.43 -2.93
N ASN A 142 -10.04 -5.69 -2.22
CA ASN A 142 -9.93 -4.25 -2.33
C ASN A 142 -9.51 -3.80 -3.74
N LEU A 143 -8.56 -4.50 -4.36
CA LEU A 143 -8.16 -4.26 -5.75
C LEU A 143 -9.30 -4.55 -6.73
N TYR A 144 -10.02 -5.65 -6.53
CA TYR A 144 -11.17 -5.99 -7.38
C TYR A 144 -12.27 -4.90 -7.30
N GLU A 145 -12.59 -4.41 -6.10
CA GLU A 145 -13.53 -3.31 -5.90
C GLU A 145 -13.02 -2.00 -6.53
N THR A 146 -11.72 -1.72 -6.38
CA THR A 146 -11.08 -0.54 -6.99
C THR A 146 -11.18 -0.58 -8.51
N TYR A 147 -10.87 -1.71 -9.13
CA TYR A 147 -10.98 -1.88 -10.58
C TYR A 147 -12.43 -1.80 -11.06
N THR A 148 -13.35 -2.51 -10.41
CA THR A 148 -14.77 -2.49 -10.78
C THR A 148 -15.37 -1.10 -10.60
N GLY A 149 -15.06 -0.42 -9.51
CA GLY A 149 -15.51 0.95 -9.26
C GLY A 149 -14.90 1.99 -10.21
N ALA A 150 -13.72 1.73 -10.77
CA ALA A 150 -13.11 2.61 -11.78
C ALA A 150 -13.65 2.35 -13.19
N LEU A 151 -13.97 1.09 -13.53
CA LEU A 151 -14.30 0.64 -14.87
C LEU A 151 -15.80 0.54 -15.12
N LEU A 152 -16.62 0.23 -14.10
CA LEU A 152 -18.05 -0.07 -14.23
C LEU A 152 -18.89 0.85 -13.34
N GLN A 153 -19.02 2.11 -13.70
CA GLN A 153 -19.94 3.03 -13.00
C GLN A 153 -21.26 3.16 -13.77
N GLU A 154 -22.39 2.93 -13.09
CA GLU A 154 -23.74 2.91 -13.68
C GLU A 154 -24.13 4.20 -14.41
N ASN A 155 -23.56 5.34 -14.06
CA ASN A 155 -23.90 6.65 -14.62
C ASN A 155 -22.85 7.24 -15.55
N ARG A 156 -21.86 6.45 -15.99
CA ARG A 156 -20.84 6.91 -16.92
C ARG A 156 -21.02 6.32 -18.30
N PRO A 157 -20.68 7.09 -19.36
CA PRO A 157 -20.57 6.55 -20.70
C PRO A 157 -19.60 5.37 -20.75
N TYR A 158 -19.93 4.39 -21.58
CA TYR A 158 -19.04 3.25 -21.81
C TYR A 158 -17.65 3.70 -22.23
N GLY A 159 -16.64 3.14 -21.57
CA GLY A 159 -15.23 3.45 -21.84
C GLY A 159 -14.67 4.64 -21.06
N GLU A 160 -15.49 5.38 -20.32
CA GLU A 160 -14.95 6.33 -19.34
C GLU A 160 -14.53 5.60 -18.07
N ILE A 161 -13.29 5.82 -17.65
CA ILE A 161 -12.74 5.22 -16.44
C ILE A 161 -12.19 6.30 -15.51
N GLU A 162 -12.16 6.05 -14.21
CA GLU A 162 -11.66 7.00 -13.22
C GLU A 162 -10.86 6.32 -12.12
N PHE A 163 -9.55 6.43 -12.25
CA PHE A 163 -8.58 6.01 -11.23
C PHE A 163 -8.00 7.19 -10.43
N THR A 164 -8.24 8.42 -10.85
CA THR A 164 -7.69 9.62 -10.22
C THR A 164 -8.69 10.76 -10.23
N GLY A 165 -8.70 11.57 -9.17
CA GLY A 165 -9.47 12.82 -9.10
C GLY A 165 -8.86 13.96 -9.93
N ILE A 166 -7.68 13.78 -10.52
CA ILE A 166 -7.01 14.81 -11.34
C ILE A 166 -7.74 14.90 -12.68
N LYS A 167 -8.21 16.11 -13.02
CA LYS A 167 -8.84 16.41 -14.31
C LYS A 167 -7.92 17.33 -15.13
N LEU A 168 -7.71 16.99 -16.40
CA LEU A 168 -7.06 17.89 -17.32
C LEU A 168 -8.04 19.02 -17.71
N ILE A 169 -7.55 20.26 -17.67
CA ILE A 169 -8.34 21.44 -18.05
C ILE A 169 -8.44 21.58 -19.58
N THR A 170 -7.58 20.89 -20.33
CA THR A 170 -7.54 20.94 -21.80
C THR A 170 -7.68 19.55 -22.38
N GLU A 171 -8.55 19.41 -23.39
CA GLU A 171 -8.71 18.19 -24.22
C GLU A 171 -7.63 18.04 -25.30
N SER A 172 -6.53 18.81 -25.24
CA SER A 172 -5.46 18.69 -26.23
C SER A 172 -4.82 17.30 -26.19
N ASP A 173 -4.48 16.75 -27.35
CA ASP A 173 -3.70 15.52 -27.53
C ASP A 173 -2.26 15.71 -26.98
N ILE A 174 -2.16 15.77 -25.66
CA ILE A 174 -0.86 15.81 -24.99
C ILE A 174 -0.29 14.39 -25.00
N ASP A 175 0.96 14.25 -25.46
CA ASP A 175 1.67 12.97 -25.42
C ASP A 175 1.75 12.44 -23.97
N LEU A 176 1.59 11.11 -23.84
CA LEU A 176 1.52 10.46 -22.54
C LEU A 176 2.73 10.73 -21.64
N GLU A 177 3.91 10.95 -22.23
CA GLU A 177 5.16 11.24 -21.53
C GLU A 177 5.19 12.59 -20.80
N PHE A 178 4.34 13.55 -21.23
CA PHE A 178 4.21 14.88 -20.60
C PHE A 178 3.07 14.97 -19.60
N LEU A 179 2.30 13.88 -19.42
CA LEU A 179 1.20 13.84 -18.48
C LEU A 179 1.68 13.45 -17.06
N PRO A 180 0.98 13.90 -16.01
CA PRO A 180 1.15 13.30 -14.69
C PRO A 180 0.96 11.78 -14.75
N PHE A 181 1.75 11.02 -13.96
CA PHE A 181 1.71 9.56 -13.95
C PHE A 181 0.27 9.02 -13.85
N GLN A 182 -0.54 9.56 -12.95
CA GLN A 182 -1.92 9.11 -12.70
C GLN A 182 -2.78 9.21 -13.97
N ILE A 183 -2.61 10.30 -14.73
CA ILE A 183 -3.35 10.52 -15.98
C ILE A 183 -2.82 9.60 -17.08
N ALA A 184 -1.50 9.45 -17.21
CA ALA A 184 -0.90 8.54 -18.17
C ALA A 184 -1.34 7.11 -17.89
N PHE A 185 -1.31 6.66 -16.63
CA PHE A 185 -1.81 5.36 -16.18
C PHE A 185 -3.27 5.18 -16.60
N GLN A 186 -4.15 6.10 -16.24
CA GLN A 186 -5.59 6.03 -16.55
C GLN A 186 -5.83 5.93 -18.06
N LYS A 187 -5.16 6.74 -18.88
CA LYS A 187 -5.32 6.71 -20.35
C LYS A 187 -4.85 5.40 -20.97
N VAL A 188 -3.74 4.84 -20.51
CA VAL A 188 -3.26 3.53 -20.98
C VAL A 188 -4.21 2.41 -20.53
N PHE A 189 -4.68 2.47 -19.28
CA PHE A 189 -5.62 1.49 -18.76
C PHE A 189 -6.96 1.53 -19.51
N GLN A 190 -7.45 2.71 -19.86
CA GLN A 190 -8.65 2.91 -20.69
C GLN A 190 -8.50 2.25 -22.07
N LYS A 191 -7.35 2.40 -22.72
CA LYS A 191 -7.09 1.73 -24.01
C LYS A 191 -7.12 0.21 -23.88
N ALA A 192 -6.52 -0.33 -22.84
CA ALA A 192 -6.52 -1.76 -22.55
C ALA A 192 -7.93 -2.27 -22.23
N PHE A 193 -8.73 -1.50 -21.47
CA PHE A 193 -10.11 -1.82 -21.16
C PHE A 193 -10.97 -1.90 -22.43
N LEU A 194 -10.98 -0.87 -23.26
CA LEU A 194 -11.77 -0.82 -24.50
C LEU A 194 -11.43 -1.93 -25.49
N LYS A 195 -10.20 -2.46 -25.42
CA LYS A 195 -9.77 -3.60 -26.27
C LYS A 195 -10.31 -4.94 -25.77
N ASN A 196 -10.54 -5.09 -24.48
CA ASN A 196 -10.80 -6.39 -23.84
C ASN A 196 -12.20 -6.53 -23.22
N PHE A 197 -12.98 -5.47 -23.17
CA PHE A 197 -14.28 -5.47 -22.52
C PHE A 197 -15.37 -4.94 -23.45
N ASP A 198 -16.49 -5.67 -23.57
CA ASP A 198 -17.60 -5.33 -24.45
C ASP A 198 -18.66 -4.54 -23.68
N SER A 199 -19.24 -3.52 -24.35
CA SER A 199 -20.31 -2.68 -23.79
C SER A 199 -21.58 -3.42 -23.40
N THR A 200 -21.75 -4.65 -23.87
CA THR A 200 -22.90 -5.52 -23.53
C THR A 200 -22.72 -6.27 -22.21
N GLN A 201 -21.51 -6.26 -21.65
CA GLN A 201 -21.18 -6.92 -20.38
C GLN A 201 -21.49 -6.01 -19.20
N ASN A 202 -22.25 -6.53 -18.23
CA ASN A 202 -22.60 -5.80 -17.00
C ASN A 202 -21.69 -6.14 -15.82
N LYS A 203 -20.74 -7.08 -16.00
CA LYS A 203 -19.88 -7.56 -14.90
C LYS A 203 -18.49 -7.85 -15.41
N LEU A 204 -17.50 -7.32 -14.68
CA LEU A 204 -16.09 -7.63 -14.90
C LEU A 204 -15.74 -8.98 -14.27
N THR A 205 -15.21 -9.90 -15.06
CA THR A 205 -14.68 -11.18 -14.55
C THR A 205 -13.19 -11.07 -14.25
N ILE A 206 -12.66 -12.01 -13.47
CA ILE A 206 -11.21 -12.11 -13.21
C ILE A 206 -10.43 -12.29 -14.53
N LYS A 207 -10.99 -13.03 -15.50
CA LYS A 207 -10.38 -13.23 -16.81
C LYS A 207 -10.32 -11.93 -17.62
N ASP A 208 -11.39 -11.13 -17.59
CA ASP A 208 -11.40 -9.82 -18.26
C ASP A 208 -10.34 -8.91 -17.64
N LEU A 209 -10.29 -8.84 -16.31
CA LEU A 209 -9.29 -8.05 -15.60
C LEU A 209 -7.87 -8.51 -15.92
N TYR A 210 -7.61 -9.81 -15.97
CA TYR A 210 -6.31 -10.36 -16.39
C TYR A 210 -5.93 -9.89 -17.80
N ASN A 211 -6.83 -9.96 -18.78
CA ASN A 211 -6.57 -9.53 -20.14
C ASN A 211 -6.34 -8.02 -20.24
N ILE A 212 -7.14 -7.23 -19.53
CA ILE A 212 -6.99 -5.76 -19.45
C ILE A 212 -5.61 -5.42 -18.89
N ARG A 213 -5.20 -6.03 -17.78
CA ARG A 213 -3.90 -5.78 -17.15
C ARG A 213 -2.74 -6.21 -18.04
N LYS A 214 -2.86 -7.34 -18.74
CA LYS A 214 -1.86 -7.81 -19.71
C LYS A 214 -1.67 -6.78 -20.82
N ASP A 215 -2.75 -6.31 -21.44
CA ASP A 215 -2.67 -5.32 -22.50
C ASP A 215 -2.20 -3.94 -21.98
N PHE A 216 -2.59 -3.55 -20.76
CA PHE A 216 -2.04 -2.35 -20.12
C PHE A 216 -0.51 -2.41 -20.04
N VAL A 217 0.06 -3.51 -19.56
CA VAL A 217 1.50 -3.69 -19.45
C VAL A 217 2.17 -3.59 -20.83
N LEU A 218 1.61 -4.29 -21.83
CA LEU A 218 2.15 -4.24 -23.20
C LEU A 218 2.16 -2.82 -23.76
N ILE A 219 1.04 -2.10 -23.68
CA ILE A 219 0.94 -0.71 -24.18
C ILE A 219 1.90 0.21 -23.42
N TRP A 220 2.04 0.03 -22.11
CA TRP A 220 2.92 0.84 -21.28
C TRP A 220 4.38 0.76 -21.73
N PHE A 221 4.88 -0.46 -21.93
CA PHE A 221 6.25 -0.69 -22.39
C PHE A 221 6.47 -0.36 -23.87
N GLU A 222 5.51 -0.64 -24.75
CA GLU A 222 5.57 -0.22 -26.15
C GLU A 222 5.67 1.29 -26.33
N LYS A 223 5.08 2.06 -25.39
CA LYS A 223 5.15 3.53 -25.37
C LYS A 223 6.38 4.09 -24.64
N GLY A 224 7.25 3.25 -24.11
CA GLY A 224 8.45 3.67 -23.39
C GLY A 224 8.17 4.38 -22.05
N LEU A 225 6.95 4.26 -21.51
CA LEU A 225 6.53 4.96 -20.31
C LEU A 225 7.26 4.48 -19.05
N ASP A 226 7.81 3.27 -19.06
CA ASP A 226 8.70 2.75 -18.02
C ASP A 226 10.00 3.56 -17.90
N THR A 227 10.45 4.18 -18.96
CA THR A 227 11.64 5.05 -18.95
C THR A 227 11.31 6.48 -18.51
N VAL A 228 10.10 6.95 -18.79
CA VAL A 228 9.61 8.28 -18.37
C VAL A 228 9.31 8.29 -16.88
N PHE A 229 8.64 7.26 -16.38
CA PHE A 229 8.19 7.13 -14.99
C PHE A 229 9.06 6.17 -14.17
N LYS A 230 10.39 6.28 -14.28
CA LYS A 230 11.38 5.37 -13.64
C LYS A 230 11.22 5.19 -12.12
N ASN A 231 10.70 6.20 -11.44
CA ASN A 231 10.55 6.18 -9.98
C ASN A 231 9.21 5.58 -9.53
N VAL A 232 8.34 5.23 -10.47
CA VAL A 232 7.07 4.57 -10.20
C VAL A 232 7.25 3.10 -10.56
N VAL A 233 7.12 2.20 -9.58
CA VAL A 233 7.51 0.79 -9.66
C VAL A 233 6.60 -0.02 -10.59
N ILE A 234 6.50 0.36 -11.88
CA ILE A 234 5.81 -0.45 -12.91
C ILE A 234 6.65 -1.66 -13.34
N ASP A 235 7.95 -1.65 -13.03
CA ASP A 235 8.82 -2.80 -13.29
C ASP A 235 8.36 -4.12 -12.63
N PHE A 236 7.53 -4.05 -11.59
CA PHE A 236 6.89 -5.23 -11.01
C PHE A 236 5.89 -5.90 -11.96
N HIS A 237 5.27 -5.16 -12.85
CA HIS A 237 4.33 -5.71 -13.82
C HIS A 237 5.00 -6.53 -14.95
N LYS A 238 6.32 -6.36 -15.15
CA LYS A 238 7.10 -7.14 -16.11
C LYS A 238 7.25 -8.62 -15.73
N LYS A 239 7.06 -8.96 -14.45
CA LYS A 239 7.27 -10.31 -13.90
C LYS A 239 5.98 -11.12 -13.76
N LEU A 240 4.85 -10.57 -14.11
CA LEU A 240 3.55 -11.23 -14.21
C LEU A 240 3.24 -11.64 -15.65
#